data_b4383207fffee814f7e20ee0cb0c004b
#
_entry.id   b4383207fffee814f7e20ee0cb0c004b
#
_cell.length_a   1.000
_cell.length_b   1.000
_cell.length_c   1.000
_cell.angle_alpha   90.00
_cell.angle_beta   90.00
_cell.angle_gamma   90.00
#
_symmetry.space_group_name_H-M   'P 1'
#
loop_
_entity.id
_entity.type
_entity.pdbx_description
1 polymer ?
#
loop_
_entity_poly.entity_id
_entity_poly.type
_entity_poly.pdbx_seq_one_letter_code
_entity_poly.pdbx_strand_id
1 'polypeptide(L)'
;IAAADESEKNKVIYNYFNKPAKDYFFNKIVFIYNAKENTWKNAGELPGAGTAGSSSVMENNFLMLINGELKPGLRTDVIYRAMWDNDKLTWLKNSQLPPSPGEQQQEGLAGAFSGYSHGVLLVGGGANFPGAKQNYTNGKFYSHEGINKKWRDEVYGLVNGHWQYMGKMKQ
;
A
#
# COMPACT_ATOMS: atom_id res chain seq x y z
N ILE A 1 19.36 -13.70 -12.75
CA ILE A 1 20.33 -12.77 -13.35
C ILE A 1 21.71 -13.38 -13.14
N ALA A 2 22.27 -14.02 -14.17
CA ALA A 2 23.67 -14.44 -14.15
C ALA A 2 24.52 -13.23 -14.48
N ALA A 3 24.95 -12.49 -13.47
CA ALA A 3 25.95 -11.42 -13.63
C ALA A 3 27.34 -12.07 -13.65
N ALA A 4 28.23 -11.54 -14.46
CA ALA A 4 29.56 -12.12 -14.64
C ALA A 4 30.44 -11.99 -13.39
N ASP A 5 30.25 -10.93 -12.61
CA ASP A 5 30.93 -10.69 -11.33
C ASP A 5 30.04 -9.91 -10.34
N GLU A 6 30.49 -9.77 -9.10
CA GLU A 6 29.76 -9.10 -8.02
C GLU A 6 29.60 -7.59 -8.26
N SER A 7 30.57 -6.95 -8.92
CA SER A 7 30.50 -5.53 -9.25
C SER A 7 29.41 -5.25 -10.28
N GLU A 8 29.33 -6.06 -11.32
CA GLU A 8 28.27 -5.95 -12.34
C GLU A 8 26.89 -6.24 -11.76
N LYS A 9 26.77 -7.24 -10.90
CA LYS A 9 25.55 -7.56 -10.19
C LYS A 9 25.07 -6.38 -9.33
N ASN A 10 25.96 -5.78 -8.55
CA ASN A 10 25.63 -4.63 -7.71
C ASN A 10 25.18 -3.43 -8.54
N LYS A 11 25.80 -3.19 -9.69
CA LYS A 11 25.39 -2.14 -10.63
C LYS A 11 23.98 -2.39 -11.19
N VAL A 12 23.67 -3.62 -11.56
CA VAL A 12 22.33 -3.99 -12.03
C VAL A 12 21.28 -3.79 -10.94
N ILE A 13 21.58 -4.24 -9.72
CA ILE A 13 20.71 -4.06 -8.55
C ILE A 13 20.46 -2.57 -8.27
N TYR A 14 21.55 -1.78 -8.22
CA TYR A 14 21.44 -0.34 -7.99
C TYR A 14 20.59 0.34 -9.08
N ASN A 15 20.85 0.08 -10.34
CA ASN A 15 20.10 0.66 -11.46
C ASN A 15 18.61 0.26 -11.43
N TYR A 16 18.31 -0.97 -11.00
CA TYR A 16 16.94 -1.41 -10.86
C TYR A 16 16.22 -0.65 -9.74
N PHE A 17 16.82 -0.49 -8.58
CA PHE A 17 16.19 0.18 -7.45
C PHE A 17 16.25 1.72 -7.53
N ASN A 18 17.17 2.30 -8.29
CA ASN A 18 17.35 3.75 -8.42
C ASN A 18 16.51 4.36 -9.54
N LYS A 19 15.24 3.92 -9.65
CA LYS A 19 14.26 4.47 -10.59
C LYS A 19 13.14 5.17 -9.82
N PRO A 20 12.57 6.27 -10.36
CA PRO A 20 11.37 6.87 -9.78
C PRO A 20 10.17 5.91 -9.80
N ALA A 21 9.21 6.10 -8.89
CA ALA A 21 8.06 5.20 -8.75
C ALA A 21 7.23 5.08 -10.05
N LYS A 22 7.16 6.15 -10.84
CA LYS A 22 6.44 6.16 -12.13
C LYS A 22 6.99 5.18 -13.17
N ASP A 23 8.23 4.72 -12.99
CA ASP A 23 8.88 3.76 -13.91
C ASP A 23 8.65 2.30 -13.49
N TYR A 24 7.84 2.08 -12.44
CA TYR A 24 7.38 0.76 -12.01
C TYR A 24 5.90 0.61 -12.37
N PHE A 25 5.60 -0.37 -13.23
CA PHE A 25 4.26 -0.57 -13.81
C PHE A 25 3.40 -1.48 -12.93
N PHE A 26 3.05 -1.02 -11.72
CA PHE A 26 2.01 -1.68 -10.97
C PHE A 26 0.64 -1.39 -11.56
N ASN A 27 -0.18 -2.44 -11.67
CA ASN A 27 -1.52 -2.31 -12.23
C ASN A 27 -2.39 -1.38 -11.38
N LYS A 28 -3.10 -0.46 -12.03
CA LYS A 28 -4.08 0.42 -11.41
C LYS A 28 -5.51 0.20 -11.90
N ILE A 29 -5.68 -0.73 -12.83
CA ILE A 29 -7.00 -1.08 -13.38
C ILE A 29 -7.76 -1.93 -12.36
N VAL A 30 -9.00 -1.58 -12.12
CA VAL A 30 -9.92 -2.35 -11.29
C VAL A 30 -10.78 -3.22 -12.18
N PHE A 31 -10.75 -4.52 -11.96
CA PHE A 31 -11.58 -5.49 -12.67
C PHE A 31 -12.70 -6.00 -11.75
N ILE A 32 -13.87 -6.24 -12.33
CA ILE A 32 -15.00 -6.86 -11.68
C ILE A 32 -15.34 -8.16 -12.36
N TYR A 33 -15.52 -9.18 -11.55
CA TYR A 33 -15.96 -10.49 -12.00
C TYR A 33 -17.43 -10.73 -11.66
N ASN A 34 -18.24 -11.00 -12.69
CA ASN A 34 -19.62 -11.45 -12.53
C ASN A 34 -19.66 -12.99 -12.51
N ALA A 35 -19.86 -13.56 -11.32
CA ALA A 35 -19.84 -15.02 -11.15
C ALA A 35 -21.03 -15.73 -11.82
N LYS A 36 -22.17 -15.07 -12.04
CA LYS A 36 -23.34 -15.65 -12.69
C LYS A 36 -23.14 -15.82 -14.20
N GLU A 37 -22.47 -14.83 -14.80
CA GLU A 37 -22.25 -14.77 -16.24
C GLU A 37 -20.85 -15.25 -16.62
N ASN A 38 -19.98 -15.54 -15.64
CA ASN A 38 -18.58 -15.90 -15.84
C ASN A 38 -17.84 -14.87 -16.71
N THR A 39 -18.03 -13.59 -16.44
CA THR A 39 -17.47 -12.49 -17.24
C THR A 39 -16.68 -11.51 -16.38
N TRP A 40 -15.66 -10.92 -16.99
CA TRP A 40 -14.87 -9.83 -16.41
C TRP A 40 -15.17 -8.52 -17.12
N LYS A 41 -15.23 -7.43 -16.37
CA LYS A 41 -15.27 -6.09 -16.94
C LYS A 41 -14.30 -5.15 -16.25
N ASN A 42 -13.83 -4.15 -16.98
CA ASN A 42 -13.04 -3.05 -16.44
C ASN A 42 -13.99 -2.06 -15.74
N ALA A 43 -13.75 -1.80 -14.45
CA ALA A 43 -14.52 -0.86 -13.62
C ALA A 43 -13.84 0.50 -13.47
N GLY A 44 -12.76 0.74 -14.20
CA GLY A 44 -11.99 1.98 -14.11
C GLY A 44 -10.61 1.80 -13.51
N GLU A 45 -10.00 2.90 -13.09
CA GLU A 45 -8.64 2.94 -12.57
C GLU A 45 -8.60 3.58 -11.17
N LEU A 46 -7.56 3.22 -10.39
CA LEU A 46 -7.20 3.94 -9.17
C LEU A 46 -6.90 5.41 -9.51
N PRO A 47 -7.28 6.37 -8.66
CA PRO A 47 -7.04 7.80 -8.90
C PRO A 47 -5.57 8.21 -8.77
N GLY A 48 -4.70 7.30 -8.39
CA GLY A 48 -3.26 7.50 -8.22
C GLY A 48 -2.44 6.40 -8.88
N ALA A 49 -1.24 6.17 -8.35
CA ALA A 49 -0.38 5.10 -8.81
C ALA A 49 -0.95 3.72 -8.43
N GLY A 50 -0.69 2.72 -9.27
CA GLY A 50 -0.90 1.33 -8.90
C GLY A 50 0.00 0.93 -7.73
N THR A 51 -0.43 -0.04 -6.94
CA THR A 51 0.27 -0.51 -5.75
C THR A 51 0.33 -2.02 -5.70
N ALA A 52 1.42 -2.55 -5.11
CA ALA A 52 1.54 -3.96 -4.79
C ALA A 52 1.41 -4.22 -3.29
N GLY A 53 0.85 -5.38 -2.91
CA GLY A 53 0.74 -5.76 -1.50
C GLY A 53 -0.15 -4.85 -0.66
N SER A 54 -1.09 -4.13 -1.27
CA SER A 54 -2.15 -3.42 -0.55
C SER A 54 -3.09 -4.41 0.10
N SER A 55 -3.61 -4.10 1.27
CA SER A 55 -4.78 -4.82 1.77
C SER A 55 -6.05 -4.19 1.24
N SER A 56 -7.09 -5.00 1.11
CA SER A 56 -8.38 -4.54 0.62
C SER A 56 -9.52 -5.09 1.47
N VAL A 57 -10.54 -4.30 1.61
CA VAL A 57 -11.76 -4.71 2.30
C VAL A 57 -12.96 -4.08 1.63
N MET A 58 -14.04 -4.82 1.57
CA MET A 58 -15.32 -4.34 1.07
C MET A 58 -16.38 -4.53 2.16
N GLU A 59 -17.12 -3.48 2.46
CA GLU A 59 -18.26 -3.52 3.36
C GLU A 59 -19.43 -2.80 2.72
N ASN A 60 -20.56 -3.50 2.64
CA ASN A 60 -21.71 -3.03 1.86
C ASN A 60 -21.26 -2.68 0.44
N ASN A 61 -21.41 -1.41 0.05
CA ASN A 61 -21.02 -0.90 -1.27
C ASN A 61 -19.70 -0.12 -1.25
N PHE A 62 -18.92 -0.16 -0.15
CA PHE A 62 -17.65 0.57 -0.06
C PHE A 62 -16.47 -0.37 -0.19
N LEU A 63 -15.62 -0.10 -1.18
CA LEU A 63 -14.30 -0.69 -1.34
C LEU A 63 -13.26 0.23 -0.70
N MET A 64 -12.38 -0.34 0.12
CA MET A 64 -11.16 0.35 0.57
C MET A 64 -9.95 -0.43 0.09
N LEU A 65 -8.98 0.30 -0.45
CA LEU A 65 -7.66 -0.20 -0.79
C LEU A 65 -6.64 0.54 0.07
N ILE A 66 -5.94 -0.20 0.90
CA ILE A 66 -5.18 0.36 2.02
C ILE A 66 -3.69 0.20 1.78
N ASN A 67 -3.00 1.33 1.66
CA ASN A 67 -1.55 1.45 1.50
C ASN A 67 -0.99 0.61 0.32
N GLY A 68 0.15 -0.03 0.50
CA GLY A 68 0.82 -0.83 -0.51
C GLY A 68 2.16 -0.25 -0.95
N GLU A 69 2.82 -0.95 -1.84
CA GLU A 69 4.14 -0.61 -2.37
C GLU A 69 4.01 0.09 -3.70
N LEU A 70 4.59 1.29 -3.83
CA LEU A 70 4.65 2.07 -5.08
C LEU A 70 5.79 1.62 -5.98
N LYS A 71 6.84 1.12 -5.38
CA LYS A 71 8.03 0.54 -5.99
C LYS A 71 8.79 -0.24 -4.92
N PRO A 72 9.73 -1.13 -5.28
CA PRO A 72 10.53 -1.84 -4.27
C PRO A 72 11.09 -0.88 -3.21
N GLY A 73 10.75 -1.13 -1.94
CA GLY A 73 11.22 -0.37 -0.79
C GLY A 73 10.44 0.90 -0.46
N LEU A 74 9.58 1.41 -1.31
CA LEU A 74 8.76 2.60 -1.06
C LEU A 74 7.28 2.23 -0.91
N ARG A 75 6.67 2.58 0.21
CA ARG A 75 5.23 2.37 0.46
C ARG A 75 4.46 3.69 0.37
N THR A 76 3.16 3.57 0.17
CA THR A 76 2.22 4.69 0.31
C THR A 76 1.39 4.53 1.58
N ASP A 77 1.12 5.64 2.25
CA ASP A 77 0.20 5.73 3.38
C ASP A 77 -1.24 6.06 2.95
N VAL A 78 -1.46 6.25 1.66
CA VAL A 78 -2.77 6.57 1.11
C VAL A 78 -3.72 5.37 1.24
N ILE A 79 -4.95 5.69 1.62
CA ILE A 79 -6.09 4.77 1.60
C ILE A 79 -7.07 5.28 0.57
N TYR A 80 -7.25 4.54 -0.51
CA TYR A 80 -8.28 4.80 -1.49
C TYR A 80 -9.61 4.25 -1.01
N ARG A 81 -10.67 5.02 -1.20
CA ARG A 81 -12.04 4.62 -0.90
C ARG A 81 -12.91 4.83 -2.12
N ALA A 82 -13.72 3.85 -2.46
CA ALA A 82 -14.69 3.96 -3.54
C ALA A 82 -16.06 3.45 -3.08
N MET A 83 -17.10 4.04 -3.64
CA MET A 83 -18.46 3.53 -3.56
C MET A 83 -18.76 2.75 -4.84
N TRP A 84 -19.28 1.55 -4.67
CA TRP A 84 -19.79 0.72 -5.75
C TRP A 84 -21.29 0.91 -5.88
N ASP A 85 -21.74 1.41 -7.01
CA ASP A 85 -23.15 1.57 -7.32
C ASP A 85 -23.41 1.39 -8.82
N ASN A 86 -24.43 0.60 -9.16
CA ASN A 86 -24.85 0.35 -10.54
C ASN A 86 -23.70 0.06 -11.49
N ASP A 87 -22.83 -0.89 -11.11
CA ASP A 87 -21.68 -1.30 -11.93
C ASP A 87 -20.62 -0.21 -12.15
N LYS A 88 -20.58 0.81 -11.29
CA LYS A 88 -19.63 1.91 -11.34
C LYS A 88 -18.93 2.10 -10.01
N LEU A 89 -17.62 2.32 -10.07
CA LEU A 89 -16.83 2.79 -8.93
C LEU A 89 -16.76 4.32 -8.94
N THR A 90 -17.18 4.92 -7.83
CA THR A 90 -17.01 6.37 -7.60
C THR A 90 -15.99 6.57 -6.49
N TRP A 91 -14.84 7.13 -6.83
CA TRP A 91 -13.78 7.41 -5.87
C TRP A 91 -14.15 8.57 -4.96
N LEU A 92 -13.89 8.38 -3.67
CA LEU A 92 -14.16 9.34 -2.62
C LEU A 92 -12.83 9.97 -2.14
N LYS A 93 -12.92 10.92 -1.23
CA LYS A 93 -11.74 11.53 -0.61
C LYS A 93 -10.88 10.45 0.06
N ASN A 94 -9.59 10.46 -0.24
CA ASN A 94 -8.60 9.58 0.38
C ASN A 94 -8.41 9.92 1.86
N SER A 95 -7.97 8.92 2.61
CA SER A 95 -7.53 9.07 4.00
C SER A 95 -6.12 8.46 4.16
N GLN A 96 -5.58 8.56 5.36
CA GLN A 96 -4.26 8.04 5.69
C GLN A 96 -4.28 7.41 7.09
N LEU A 97 -3.46 6.38 7.29
CA LEU A 97 -3.19 5.88 8.65
C LEU A 97 -2.36 6.92 9.42
N PRO A 98 -2.59 7.07 10.73
CA PRO A 98 -1.72 7.89 11.55
C PRO A 98 -0.32 7.26 11.68
N PRO A 99 0.70 8.05 11.99
CA PRO A 99 2.01 7.52 12.37
C PRO A 99 1.91 6.55 13.55
N SER A 100 2.81 5.58 13.61
CA SER A 100 2.98 4.75 14.80
C SER A 100 3.45 5.60 15.98
N PRO A 101 3.11 5.24 17.23
CA PRO A 101 3.59 5.96 18.40
C PRO A 101 5.11 6.12 18.39
N GLY A 102 5.57 7.37 18.54
CA GLY A 102 6.99 7.74 18.51
C GLY A 102 7.57 7.95 17.11
N GLU A 103 6.80 7.74 16.03
CA GLU A 103 7.20 8.05 14.65
C GLU A 103 6.60 9.38 14.19
N GLN A 104 7.34 10.14 13.39
CA GLN A 104 6.88 11.46 12.91
C GLN A 104 5.97 11.35 11.69
N GLN A 105 6.11 10.27 10.91
CA GLN A 105 5.32 10.06 9.69
C GLN A 105 4.93 8.58 9.54
N GLN A 106 3.85 8.35 8.81
CA GLN A 106 3.46 7.03 8.35
C GLN A 106 4.20 6.69 7.06
N GLU A 107 5.00 5.61 7.09
CA GLU A 107 5.70 5.13 5.88
C GLU A 107 4.76 4.37 4.93
N GLY A 108 3.59 3.97 5.40
CA GLY A 108 2.70 3.02 4.74
C GLY A 108 3.06 1.57 5.05
N LEU A 109 2.20 0.67 4.64
CA LEU A 109 2.30 -0.77 4.90
C LEU A 109 2.18 -1.55 3.59
N ALA A 110 2.98 -2.60 3.42
CA ALA A 110 2.76 -3.60 2.38
C ALA A 110 2.61 -4.98 3.02
N GLY A 111 1.65 -5.78 2.54
CA GLY A 111 1.32 -7.07 3.12
C GLY A 111 0.61 -6.96 4.48
N ALA A 112 -0.09 -5.84 4.74
CA ALA A 112 -0.95 -5.71 5.91
C ALA A 112 -2.22 -6.57 5.73
N PHE A 113 -2.86 -6.92 6.83
CA PHE A 113 -4.23 -7.45 6.81
C PHE A 113 -5.24 -6.33 7.06
N SER A 114 -6.47 -6.53 6.62
CA SER A 114 -7.60 -5.68 6.97
C SER A 114 -8.88 -6.50 7.08
N GLY A 115 -9.82 -6.02 7.89
CA GLY A 115 -11.12 -6.66 8.08
C GLY A 115 -11.97 -5.92 9.10
N TYR A 116 -13.25 -6.26 9.14
CA TYR A 116 -14.20 -5.72 10.11
C TYR A 116 -14.31 -6.62 11.34
N SER A 117 -14.30 -5.99 12.51
CA SER A 117 -14.63 -6.64 13.77
C SER A 117 -15.51 -5.70 14.60
N HIS A 118 -16.70 -6.18 15.00
CA HIS A 118 -17.65 -5.40 15.80
C HIS A 118 -17.97 -4.00 15.23
N GLY A 119 -18.08 -3.90 13.90
CA GLY A 119 -18.38 -2.65 13.21
C GLY A 119 -17.18 -1.70 13.04
N VAL A 120 -16.00 -2.10 13.47
CA VAL A 120 -14.76 -1.33 13.30
C VAL A 120 -13.90 -1.96 12.21
N LEU A 121 -13.51 -1.18 11.22
CA LEU A 121 -12.50 -1.61 10.26
C LEU A 121 -11.13 -1.59 10.92
N LEU A 122 -10.45 -2.71 10.90
CA LEU A 122 -9.11 -2.88 11.44
C LEU A 122 -8.09 -3.07 10.32
N VAL A 123 -6.91 -2.52 10.52
CA VAL A 123 -5.73 -2.71 9.67
C VAL A 123 -4.53 -2.99 10.55
N GLY A 124 -3.73 -3.98 10.21
CA GLY A 124 -2.56 -4.28 11.02
C GLY A 124 -1.50 -5.12 10.31
N GLY A 125 -0.34 -5.21 10.92
CA GLY A 125 0.78 -5.97 10.38
C GLY A 125 1.43 -5.36 9.14
N GLY A 126 1.96 -6.21 8.28
CA GLY A 126 2.71 -5.78 7.11
C GLY A 126 4.14 -5.35 7.40
N ALA A 127 4.74 -4.62 6.49
CA ALA A 127 6.12 -4.16 6.63
C ALA A 127 6.39 -2.88 5.83
N ASN A 128 7.41 -2.14 6.28
CA ASN A 128 7.91 -0.96 5.58
C ASN A 128 9.43 -0.77 5.79
N PHE A 129 9.96 0.35 5.31
CA PHE A 129 11.35 0.77 5.48
C PHE A 129 11.35 2.17 6.09
N PRO A 130 11.56 2.32 7.41
CA PRO A 130 11.52 3.62 8.08
C PRO A 130 12.54 4.60 7.50
N GLY A 131 12.06 5.78 7.06
CA GLY A 131 12.88 6.80 6.39
C GLY A 131 12.96 6.69 4.87
N ALA A 132 12.45 5.61 4.26
CA ALA A 132 12.48 5.47 2.80
C ALA A 132 11.64 6.55 2.08
N LYS A 133 10.52 6.95 2.66
CA LYS A 133 9.67 8.01 2.12
C LYS A 133 10.40 9.37 2.10
N GLN A 134 11.12 9.69 3.17
CA GLN A 134 11.93 10.91 3.26
C GLN A 134 13.09 10.89 2.24
N ASN A 135 13.80 9.76 2.13
CA ASN A 135 14.86 9.60 1.14
C ASN A 135 14.33 9.82 -0.28
N TYR A 136 13.20 9.23 -0.62
CA TYR A 136 12.59 9.38 -1.93
C TYR A 136 12.19 10.82 -2.22
N THR A 137 11.60 11.51 -1.25
CA THR A 137 11.23 12.93 -1.36
C THR A 137 12.45 13.82 -1.58
N ASN A 138 13.60 13.46 -1.01
CA ASN A 138 14.87 14.14 -1.18
C ASN A 138 15.60 13.75 -2.48
N GLY A 139 14.98 12.97 -3.36
CA GLY A 139 15.55 12.58 -4.66
C GLY A 139 16.42 11.32 -4.64
N LYS A 140 16.56 10.64 -3.50
CA LYS A 140 17.24 9.36 -3.41
C LYS A 140 16.27 8.26 -3.84
N PHE A 141 16.27 7.90 -5.13
CA PHE A 141 15.32 6.92 -5.66
C PHE A 141 15.57 5.49 -5.17
N TYR A 142 16.79 5.08 -4.90
CA TYR A 142 17.04 3.86 -4.11
C TYR A 142 16.75 4.16 -2.62
N SER A 143 15.50 4.44 -2.34
CA SER A 143 15.04 5.04 -1.09
C SER A 143 15.28 4.19 0.16
N HIS A 144 15.34 2.87 0.02
CA HIS A 144 15.57 1.92 1.11
C HIS A 144 17.02 1.40 1.18
N GLU A 145 17.94 1.96 0.38
CA GLU A 145 19.35 1.57 0.46
C GLU A 145 19.91 1.79 1.86
N GLY A 146 20.47 0.72 2.43
CA GLY A 146 21.01 0.72 3.79
C GLY A 146 19.96 0.73 4.92
N ILE A 147 18.67 0.68 4.59
CA ILE A 147 17.59 0.63 5.58
C ILE A 147 17.10 -0.80 5.76
N ASN A 148 17.04 -1.26 7.00
CA ASN A 148 16.45 -2.55 7.33
C ASN A 148 14.93 -2.51 7.22
N LYS A 149 14.36 -3.56 6.63
CA LYS A 149 12.92 -3.78 6.60
C LYS A 149 12.40 -3.95 8.03
N LYS A 150 11.37 -3.20 8.39
CA LYS A 150 10.69 -3.30 9.68
C LYS A 150 9.35 -4.03 9.48
N TRP A 151 9.20 -5.13 10.16
CA TRP A 151 7.92 -5.82 10.32
C TRP A 151 7.08 -5.08 11.35
N ARG A 152 5.80 -4.92 11.05
CA ARG A 152 4.88 -4.12 11.87
C ARG A 152 3.95 -5.03 12.67
N ASP A 153 3.74 -4.67 13.91
CA ASP A 153 2.81 -5.33 14.83
C ASP A 153 1.67 -4.38 15.28
N GLU A 154 1.71 -3.13 14.79
CA GLU A 154 0.68 -2.15 15.10
C GLU A 154 -0.65 -2.51 14.45
N VAL A 155 -1.75 -2.19 15.16
CA VAL A 155 -3.13 -2.29 14.70
C VAL A 155 -3.76 -0.91 14.73
N TYR A 156 -4.44 -0.57 13.67
CA TYR A 156 -5.19 0.68 13.51
C TYR A 156 -6.68 0.35 13.31
N GLY A 157 -7.55 1.21 13.82
CA GLY A 157 -9.00 1.08 13.67
C GLY A 157 -9.62 2.35 13.10
N LEU A 158 -10.61 2.19 12.23
CA LEU A 158 -11.44 3.31 11.77
C LEU A 158 -12.64 3.47 12.71
N VAL A 159 -12.55 4.44 13.62
CA VAL A 159 -13.55 4.72 14.65
C VAL A 159 -14.17 6.10 14.41
N ASN A 160 -15.50 6.15 14.27
CA ASN A 160 -16.23 7.40 14.01
C ASN A 160 -15.64 8.22 12.82
N GLY A 161 -15.21 7.53 11.76
CA GLY A 161 -14.65 8.15 10.57
C GLY A 161 -13.19 8.59 10.67
N HIS A 162 -12.52 8.32 11.80
CA HIS A 162 -11.12 8.68 12.04
C HIS A 162 -10.27 7.44 12.32
N TRP A 163 -9.11 7.36 11.66
CA TRP A 163 -8.12 6.33 11.93
C TRP A 163 -7.42 6.57 13.26
N GLN A 164 -7.32 5.55 14.07
CA GLN A 164 -6.70 5.58 15.40
C GLN A 164 -5.77 4.39 15.57
N TYR A 165 -4.67 4.60 16.29
CA TYR A 165 -3.84 3.51 16.78
C TYR A 165 -4.57 2.75 17.89
N MET A 166 -4.70 1.44 17.75
CA MET A 166 -5.47 0.57 18.67
C MET A 166 -4.57 -0.27 19.58
N GLY A 167 -3.27 -0.32 19.30
CA GLY A 167 -2.34 -1.16 20.04
C GLY A 167 -1.49 -2.04 19.12
N LYS A 168 -0.91 -3.08 19.72
CA LYS A 168 -0.07 -4.06 19.02
C LYS A 168 -0.67 -5.44 19.05
N MET A 169 -0.38 -6.23 18.02
CA MET A 169 -0.66 -7.67 18.04
C MET A 169 0.15 -8.34 19.12
N LYS A 170 -0.46 -9.29 19.82
CA LYS A 170 0.30 -10.21 20.69
C LYS A 170 1.10 -11.15 19.80
N GLN A 171 2.38 -11.27 20.11
CA GLN A 171 3.25 -12.29 19.53
C GLN A 171 3.05 -13.62 20.24
#